data_0499e7c333e1571b7c98cf37bc06e46a
#
_entry.id   0499e7c333e1571b7c98cf37bc06e46a
#
_cell.length_a   1.000
_cell.length_b   1.000
_cell.length_c   1.000
_cell.angle_alpha   90.00
_cell.angle_beta   90.00
_cell.angle_gamma   90.00
#
_symmetry.space_group_name_H-M   'P 1'
#
loop_
_entity.id
_entity.type
_entity.pdbx_description
1 polymer ?
#
loop_
_entity_poly.entity_id
_entity_poly.type
_entity_poly.pdbx_seq_one_letter_code
_entity_poly.pdbx_strand_id
1 'polypeptide(L)'
;MRFTLLTTVVALGALACGGDKQASQTQTPAAGTPAAAPAATGPVVEVKMTGNGTNVASFEPKALTIAPGTTVRFINVSGGMHNIAFWGDSVPAGGAAALAAGMKNTIDNMQGAFLMNANDNYEVSFANAPKGVYKGYCVPHAALGMKIVITVQ
;
A
#
# COMPACT_ATOMS: atom_id res chain seq x y z
N MET A 1 45.49 28.23 14.32
CA MET A 1 46.78 28.06 15.01
C MET A 1 46.88 26.67 15.59
N ARG A 2 47.95 26.04 15.21
CA ARG A 2 48.64 24.84 15.66
C ARG A 2 48.28 23.55 14.92
N PHE A 3 49.14 23.31 13.96
CA PHE A 3 49.57 22.07 13.33
C PHE A 3 50.14 21.10 14.40
N THR A 4 49.88 19.82 14.25
CA THR A 4 50.79 18.80 14.68
C THR A 4 50.75 17.63 13.69
N LEU A 5 51.81 17.50 12.92
CA LEU A 5 52.22 16.30 12.18
C LEU A 5 52.84 15.30 13.18
N LEU A 6 52.63 14.02 12.96
CA LEU A 6 53.63 12.95 13.28
C LEU A 6 53.25 11.70 12.48
N THR A 7 53.99 11.40 11.48
CA THR A 7 55.07 10.42 11.26
C THR A 7 54.68 8.95 11.14
N THR A 8 54.86 8.51 9.92
CA THR A 8 55.22 7.22 9.30
C THR A 8 55.76 6.12 10.22
N VAL A 9 55.27 4.88 10.05
CA VAL A 9 56.10 3.66 10.18
C VAL A 9 55.76 2.70 9.04
N VAL A 10 56.77 2.45 8.21
CA VAL A 10 56.83 1.42 7.17
C VAL A 10 57.33 0.14 7.85
N ALA A 11 56.65 -0.98 7.67
CA ALA A 11 57.20 -2.29 7.93
C ALA A 11 57.00 -3.18 6.70
N LEU A 12 58.10 -3.46 6.00
CA LEU A 12 58.24 -4.51 5.00
C LEU A 12 58.29 -5.88 5.71
N GLY A 13 57.52 -6.84 5.26
CA GLY A 13 57.57 -8.23 5.68
C GLY A 13 57.18 -9.17 4.55
N ALA A 14 58.08 -10.07 4.23
CA ALA A 14 58.27 -10.87 3.03
C ALA A 14 57.25 -11.97 2.74
N LEU A 15 57.23 -12.31 1.44
CA LEU A 15 56.83 -13.52 0.70
C LEU A 15 56.58 -14.81 1.48
N ALA A 16 55.44 -15.45 1.19
CA ALA A 16 55.34 -16.90 1.09
C ALA A 16 54.30 -17.26 -0.02
N CYS A 17 54.77 -17.94 -1.05
CA CYS A 17 53.97 -18.60 -2.07
C CYS A 17 53.18 -19.78 -1.46
N GLY A 18 51.89 -19.84 -1.73
CA GLY A 18 51.06 -21.01 -1.51
C GLY A 18 49.87 -20.93 -2.46
N GLY A 19 49.90 -21.64 -3.57
CA GLY A 19 48.83 -21.70 -4.52
C GLY A 19 47.69 -22.57 -4.00
N ASP A 20 46.49 -22.00 -3.90
CA ASP A 20 45.27 -22.77 -3.89
C ASP A 20 44.27 -22.10 -4.80
N LYS A 21 43.82 -22.88 -5.74
CA LYS A 21 42.77 -22.50 -6.70
C LYS A 21 41.44 -22.35 -5.95
N GLN A 22 41.14 -21.15 -5.50
CA GLN A 22 39.82 -20.85 -4.99
C GLN A 22 38.94 -20.46 -6.18
N ALA A 23 38.07 -21.39 -6.54
CA ALA A 23 37.02 -21.17 -7.50
C ALA A 23 36.17 -19.97 -7.05
N SER A 24 36.18 -18.94 -7.88
CA SER A 24 35.32 -17.77 -7.72
C SER A 24 33.87 -18.23 -7.86
N GLN A 25 33.20 -18.48 -6.75
CA GLN A 25 31.76 -18.63 -6.73
C GLN A 25 31.17 -17.25 -6.92
N THR A 26 30.77 -16.97 -8.15
CA THR A 26 29.87 -15.87 -8.47
C THR A 26 28.52 -16.16 -7.78
N GLN A 27 28.35 -15.61 -6.59
CA GLN A 27 27.04 -15.59 -5.95
C GLN A 27 26.16 -14.62 -6.74
N THR A 28 25.36 -15.17 -7.63
CA THR A 28 24.20 -14.47 -8.17
C THR A 28 23.30 -14.09 -6.98
N PRO A 29 22.95 -12.81 -6.80
CA PRO A 29 21.95 -12.44 -5.81
C PRO A 29 20.66 -13.15 -6.17
N ALA A 30 20.22 -14.09 -5.34
CA ALA A 30 18.89 -14.63 -5.45
C ALA A 30 17.91 -13.47 -5.35
N ALA A 31 17.24 -13.15 -6.44
CA ALA A 31 16.10 -12.26 -6.44
C ALA A 31 15.08 -12.84 -5.46
N GLY A 32 15.00 -12.21 -4.29
CA GLY A 32 13.99 -12.56 -3.29
C GLY A 32 12.62 -12.44 -3.94
N THR A 33 11.96 -13.56 -4.11
CA THR A 33 10.55 -13.61 -4.49
C THR A 33 9.81 -12.70 -3.51
N PRO A 34 9.07 -11.68 -3.97
CA PRO A 34 8.24 -10.89 -3.08
C PRO A 34 7.33 -11.85 -2.31
N ALA A 35 7.40 -11.82 -0.99
CA ALA A 35 6.49 -12.60 -0.16
C ALA A 35 5.08 -12.18 -0.56
N ALA A 36 4.33 -13.10 -1.14
CA ALA A 36 2.94 -12.88 -1.47
C ALA A 36 2.22 -12.45 -0.19
N ALA A 37 1.64 -11.26 -0.22
CA ALA A 37 0.77 -10.81 0.86
C ALA A 37 -0.30 -11.91 1.07
N PRO A 38 -0.69 -12.22 2.33
CA PRO A 38 -1.70 -13.24 2.58
C PRO A 38 -2.94 -12.91 1.75
N ALA A 39 -3.31 -13.83 0.87
CA ALA A 39 -4.50 -13.69 0.04
C ALA A 39 -5.70 -13.48 0.96
N ALA A 40 -6.53 -12.49 0.66
CA ALA A 40 -7.79 -12.28 1.34
C ALA A 40 -8.62 -13.56 1.20
N THR A 41 -8.89 -14.22 2.31
CA THR A 41 -9.61 -15.52 2.34
C THR A 41 -11.12 -15.37 2.23
N GLY A 42 -11.64 -14.15 2.11
CA GLY A 42 -13.06 -13.84 1.99
C GLY A 42 -13.49 -13.47 0.57
N PRO A 43 -14.80 -13.29 0.33
CA PRO A 43 -15.31 -12.86 -0.96
C PRO A 43 -14.74 -11.48 -1.35
N VAL A 44 -14.55 -11.28 -2.66
CA VAL A 44 -14.11 -10.00 -3.21
C VAL A 44 -15.29 -9.31 -3.88
N VAL A 45 -15.52 -8.04 -3.53
CA VAL A 45 -16.53 -7.17 -4.14
C VAL A 45 -15.83 -6.01 -4.83
N GLU A 46 -16.19 -5.72 -6.07
CA GLU A 46 -15.56 -4.66 -6.85
C GLU A 46 -16.36 -3.36 -6.78
N VAL A 47 -15.61 -2.25 -6.70
CA VAL A 47 -16.10 -0.89 -6.77
C VAL A 47 -15.31 -0.16 -7.85
N LYS A 48 -16.00 0.35 -8.86
CA LYS A 48 -15.38 1.15 -9.92
C LYS A 48 -15.23 2.59 -9.45
N MET A 49 -14.12 3.20 -9.81
CA MET A 49 -13.86 4.62 -9.66
C MET A 49 -13.89 5.25 -11.04
N THR A 50 -14.83 6.13 -11.26
CA THR A 50 -15.12 6.72 -12.57
C THR A 50 -15.11 8.24 -12.51
N GLY A 51 -14.87 8.88 -13.63
CA GLY A 51 -14.92 10.32 -13.74
C GLY A 51 -14.61 10.81 -15.15
N ASN A 52 -14.69 12.13 -15.35
CA ASN A 52 -14.32 12.78 -16.60
C ASN A 52 -13.02 13.62 -16.48
N GLY A 53 -12.31 13.52 -15.33
CA GLY A 53 -11.09 14.26 -15.06
C GLY A 53 -11.27 15.76 -14.79
N THR A 54 -12.52 16.26 -14.73
CA THR A 54 -12.80 17.69 -14.60
C THR A 54 -13.76 18.00 -13.44
N ASN A 55 -15.00 17.58 -13.56
CA ASN A 55 -16.07 17.96 -12.61
C ASN A 55 -17.03 16.84 -12.24
N VAL A 56 -16.81 15.63 -12.74
CA VAL A 56 -17.56 14.44 -12.39
C VAL A 56 -16.61 13.36 -11.91
N ALA A 57 -16.86 12.83 -10.70
CA ALA A 57 -16.15 11.68 -10.16
C ALA A 57 -17.08 10.89 -9.23
N SER A 58 -17.03 9.56 -9.29
CA SER A 58 -17.94 8.69 -8.58
C SER A 58 -17.31 7.36 -8.23
N PHE A 59 -17.74 6.79 -7.08
CA PHE A 59 -17.67 5.35 -6.84
C PHE A 59 -18.92 4.67 -7.38
N GLU A 60 -18.78 3.50 -7.96
CA GLU A 60 -19.88 2.69 -8.50
C GLU A 60 -19.77 1.23 -8.04
N PRO A 61 -20.66 0.80 -7.14
CA PRO A 61 -21.76 1.54 -6.53
C PRO A 61 -21.29 2.56 -5.49
N LYS A 62 -22.16 3.58 -5.20
CA LYS A 62 -21.91 4.58 -4.14
C LYS A 62 -22.20 4.06 -2.73
N ALA A 63 -22.90 2.95 -2.63
CA ALA A 63 -23.18 2.25 -1.38
C ALA A 63 -23.19 0.75 -1.61
N LEU A 64 -22.66 0.00 -0.66
CA LEU A 64 -22.69 -1.46 -0.67
C LEU A 64 -22.81 -2.02 0.74
N THR A 65 -23.36 -3.20 0.81
CA THR A 65 -23.43 -4.00 2.04
C THR A 65 -22.60 -5.27 1.87
N ILE A 66 -21.74 -5.54 2.82
CA ILE A 66 -20.80 -6.68 2.77
C ILE A 66 -20.86 -7.50 4.06
N ALA A 67 -20.53 -8.77 3.95
CA ALA A 67 -20.30 -9.63 5.10
C ALA A 67 -18.93 -9.33 5.74
N PRO A 68 -18.74 -9.60 7.05
CA PRO A 68 -17.43 -9.61 7.67
C PRO A 68 -16.47 -10.53 6.89
N GLY A 69 -15.23 -10.14 6.76
CA GLY A 69 -14.23 -10.90 6.00
C GLY A 69 -14.16 -10.59 4.50
N THR A 70 -15.07 -9.78 3.98
CA THR A 70 -15.05 -9.35 2.57
C THR A 70 -13.84 -8.46 2.28
N THR A 71 -13.26 -8.61 1.10
CA THR A 71 -12.32 -7.62 0.52
C THR A 71 -13.05 -6.76 -0.50
N VAL A 72 -12.92 -5.45 -0.39
CA VAL A 72 -13.43 -4.51 -1.40
C VAL A 72 -12.25 -4.08 -2.29
N ARG A 73 -12.38 -4.37 -3.58
CA ARG A 73 -11.42 -3.98 -4.60
C ARG A 73 -11.92 -2.73 -5.32
N PHE A 74 -11.18 -1.65 -5.20
CA PHE A 74 -11.42 -0.39 -5.89
C PHE A 74 -10.62 -0.37 -7.18
N ILE A 75 -11.30 -0.17 -8.32
CA ILE A 75 -10.69 -0.21 -9.65
C ILE A 75 -10.81 1.17 -10.27
N ASN A 76 -9.69 1.77 -10.66
CA ASN A 76 -9.68 3.01 -11.42
C ASN A 76 -10.10 2.70 -12.87
N VAL A 77 -11.25 3.21 -13.29
CA VAL A 77 -11.78 3.00 -14.64
C VAL A 77 -11.50 4.21 -15.54
N SER A 78 -11.74 5.40 -15.02
CA SER A 78 -11.61 6.64 -15.79
C SER A 78 -11.59 7.87 -14.89
N GLY A 79 -11.20 9.01 -15.46
CA GLY A 79 -11.31 10.30 -14.77
C GLY A 79 -10.05 10.74 -14.02
N GLY A 80 -8.93 10.08 -14.27
CA GLY A 80 -7.63 10.47 -13.73
C GLY A 80 -7.28 9.77 -12.44
N MET A 81 -6.60 10.45 -11.56
CA MET A 81 -6.08 9.91 -10.31
C MET A 81 -7.19 9.75 -9.27
N HIS A 82 -7.34 8.54 -8.74
CA HIS A 82 -8.28 8.21 -7.67
C HIS A 82 -7.59 7.53 -6.50
N ASN A 83 -8.22 7.56 -5.34
CA ASN A 83 -7.90 6.70 -4.21
C ASN A 83 -9.14 6.45 -3.34
N ILE A 84 -8.99 5.63 -2.30
CA ILE A 84 -9.96 5.46 -1.21
C ILE A 84 -9.33 5.93 0.09
N ALA A 85 -10.04 6.78 0.82
CA ALA A 85 -9.77 7.17 2.19
C ALA A 85 -11.04 7.04 3.03
N PHE A 86 -10.90 6.89 4.35
CA PHE A 86 -12.03 6.82 5.26
C PHE A 86 -11.96 7.94 6.29
N TRP A 87 -13.13 8.51 6.64
CA TRP A 87 -13.20 9.46 7.74
C TRP A 87 -13.15 8.75 9.08
N GLY A 88 -12.21 9.14 9.94
CA GLY A 88 -11.97 8.51 11.23
C GLY A 88 -13.13 8.63 12.22
N ASP A 89 -13.94 9.68 12.11
CA ASP A 89 -15.15 9.91 12.88
C ASP A 89 -16.40 9.18 12.35
N SER A 90 -16.25 8.55 11.21
CA SER A 90 -17.34 7.85 10.49
C SER A 90 -17.06 6.38 10.29
N VAL A 91 -16.31 5.77 11.21
CA VAL A 91 -16.10 4.33 11.31
C VAL A 91 -16.54 3.83 12.70
N PRO A 92 -17.00 2.57 12.83
CA PRO A 92 -17.38 2.01 14.12
C PRO A 92 -16.20 1.96 15.10
N ALA A 93 -16.49 1.83 16.38
CA ALA A 93 -15.46 1.60 17.40
C ALA A 93 -14.61 0.36 17.02
N GLY A 94 -13.28 0.50 17.01
CA GLY A 94 -12.35 -0.51 16.52
C GLY A 94 -12.20 -0.56 14.99
N GLY A 95 -13.05 0.12 14.22
CA GLY A 95 -13.01 0.13 12.76
C GLY A 95 -11.74 0.75 12.19
N ALA A 96 -11.21 1.79 12.81
CA ALA A 96 -9.95 2.41 12.39
C ALA A 96 -8.77 1.43 12.47
N ALA A 97 -8.67 0.65 13.56
CA ALA A 97 -7.62 -0.37 13.69
C ALA A 97 -7.78 -1.49 12.66
N ALA A 98 -9.03 -1.91 12.39
CA ALA A 98 -9.32 -2.92 11.37
C ALA A 98 -8.95 -2.44 9.96
N LEU A 99 -9.27 -1.18 9.62
CA LEU A 99 -8.87 -0.59 8.34
C LEU A 99 -7.34 -0.47 8.24
N ALA A 100 -6.65 -0.02 9.29
CA ALA A 100 -5.19 0.06 9.31
C ALA A 100 -4.54 -1.31 9.04
N ALA A 101 -5.11 -2.38 9.55
CA ALA A 101 -4.65 -3.76 9.27
C ALA A 101 -5.05 -4.24 7.86
N GLY A 102 -6.22 -3.83 7.37
CA GLY A 102 -6.80 -4.26 6.10
C GLY A 102 -6.34 -3.49 4.86
N MET A 103 -5.74 -2.33 5.05
CA MET A 103 -5.21 -1.48 3.98
C MET A 103 -3.69 -1.64 3.87
N LYS A 104 -3.18 -1.83 2.66
CA LYS A 104 -1.73 -1.94 2.39
C LYS A 104 -1.26 -0.72 1.61
N ASN A 105 0.05 -0.40 1.71
CA ASN A 105 0.65 0.73 0.98
C ASN A 105 -0.14 2.04 1.18
N THR A 106 -0.54 2.31 2.41
CA THR A 106 -1.22 3.55 2.78
C THR A 106 -0.25 4.73 2.68
N ILE A 107 -0.77 5.87 2.25
CA ILE A 107 -0.01 7.13 2.18
C ILE A 107 -0.28 8.03 3.38
N ASP A 108 -1.35 7.75 4.12
CA ASP A 108 -1.71 8.39 5.38
C ASP A 108 -2.64 7.45 6.16
N ASN A 109 -3.03 7.83 7.38
CA ASN A 109 -3.95 7.05 8.20
C ASN A 109 -5.30 6.83 7.48
N MET A 110 -5.66 5.55 7.28
CA MET A 110 -6.85 5.12 6.54
C MET A 110 -6.97 5.72 5.12
N GLN A 111 -5.85 6.05 4.49
CA GLN A 111 -5.80 6.57 3.13
C GLN A 111 -4.92 5.67 2.26
N GLY A 112 -5.52 5.02 1.28
CA GLY A 112 -4.84 4.18 0.31
C GLY A 112 -4.03 4.96 -0.72
N ALA A 113 -3.10 4.27 -1.37
CA ALA A 113 -2.28 4.82 -2.44
C ALA A 113 -3.12 5.36 -3.59
N PHE A 114 -2.59 6.33 -4.33
CA PHE A 114 -3.22 6.83 -5.54
C PHE A 114 -3.09 5.84 -6.69
N LEU A 115 -4.19 5.62 -7.39
CA LEU A 115 -4.30 4.86 -8.63
C LEU A 115 -4.24 5.84 -9.79
N MET A 116 -3.16 5.77 -10.57
CA MET A 116 -2.84 6.76 -11.58
C MET A 116 -3.35 6.39 -12.97
N ASN A 117 -3.47 5.08 -13.23
CA ASN A 117 -3.79 4.57 -14.57
C ASN A 117 -5.12 3.82 -14.54
N ALA A 118 -5.76 3.72 -15.71
CA ALA A 118 -6.91 2.84 -15.87
C ALA A 118 -6.51 1.38 -15.59
N ASN A 119 -7.39 0.67 -14.88
CA ASN A 119 -7.24 -0.69 -14.37
C ASN A 119 -6.28 -0.84 -13.18
N ASP A 120 -5.62 0.21 -12.71
CA ASP A 120 -5.00 0.17 -11.39
C ASP A 120 -6.08 -0.17 -10.34
N ASN A 121 -5.71 -0.93 -9.31
CA ASN A 121 -6.65 -1.30 -8.26
C ASN A 121 -6.02 -1.20 -6.87
N TYR A 122 -6.89 -1.04 -5.88
CA TYR A 122 -6.54 -1.01 -4.47
C TYR A 122 -7.52 -1.85 -3.66
N GLU A 123 -7.00 -2.70 -2.80
CA GLU A 123 -7.80 -3.61 -1.99
C GLU A 123 -7.85 -3.15 -0.53
N VAL A 124 -9.04 -3.19 0.04
CA VAL A 124 -9.30 -2.98 1.46
C VAL A 124 -9.94 -4.24 2.02
N SER A 125 -9.25 -4.90 2.94
CA SER A 125 -9.77 -6.07 3.63
C SER A 125 -10.60 -5.66 4.85
N PHE A 126 -11.82 -6.18 4.94
CA PHE A 126 -12.70 -6.02 6.09
C PHE A 126 -12.70 -7.28 6.98
N ALA A 127 -11.61 -8.06 6.98
CA ALA A 127 -11.51 -9.35 7.69
C ALA A 127 -11.81 -9.24 9.18
N ASN A 128 -11.34 -8.17 9.84
CA ASN A 128 -11.54 -7.93 11.27
C ASN A 128 -12.38 -6.67 11.52
N ALA A 129 -13.10 -6.20 10.50
CA ALA A 129 -13.87 -4.97 10.61
C ALA A 129 -15.13 -5.20 11.45
N PRO A 130 -15.35 -4.43 12.52
CA PRO A 130 -16.61 -4.45 13.26
C PRO A 130 -17.81 -4.16 12.36
N LYS A 131 -18.95 -4.74 12.70
CA LYS A 131 -20.23 -4.42 12.05
C LYS A 131 -20.53 -2.93 12.19
N GLY A 132 -21.05 -2.33 11.13
CA GLY A 132 -21.42 -0.93 11.12
C GLY A 132 -21.15 -0.25 9.79
N VAL A 133 -21.21 1.07 9.79
CA VAL A 133 -21.09 1.92 8.61
C VAL A 133 -19.70 2.53 8.53
N TYR A 134 -19.10 2.40 7.37
CA TYR A 134 -17.80 2.96 7.01
C TYR A 134 -17.99 3.95 5.87
N LYS A 135 -17.74 5.23 6.12
CA LYS A 135 -17.85 6.25 5.09
C LYS A 135 -16.47 6.56 4.51
N GLY A 136 -16.35 6.40 3.20
CA GLY A 136 -15.13 6.66 2.47
C GLY A 136 -15.30 7.78 1.43
N TYR A 137 -14.18 8.25 0.92
CA TYR A 137 -14.11 9.30 -0.09
C TYR A 137 -12.84 9.17 -0.94
N CYS A 138 -12.84 9.79 -2.10
CA CYS A 138 -11.64 9.97 -2.90
C CYS A 138 -11.02 11.34 -2.57
N VAL A 139 -9.77 11.37 -2.15
CA VAL A 139 -9.13 12.62 -1.67
C VAL A 139 -9.15 13.72 -2.73
N PRO A 140 -8.65 13.52 -3.97
CA PRO A 140 -8.66 14.57 -4.98
C PRO A 140 -10.06 15.00 -5.43
N HIS A 141 -11.08 14.15 -5.25
CA HIS A 141 -12.43 14.40 -5.74
C HIS A 141 -13.49 14.55 -4.63
N ALA A 142 -13.05 14.75 -3.38
CA ALA A 142 -13.95 14.94 -2.23
C ALA A 142 -14.89 16.12 -2.43
N ALA A 143 -14.38 17.24 -2.97
CA ALA A 143 -15.15 18.44 -3.28
C ALA A 143 -16.21 18.21 -4.38
N LEU A 144 -16.00 17.22 -5.27
CA LEU A 144 -16.96 16.81 -6.29
C LEU A 144 -18.01 15.83 -5.75
N GLY A 145 -17.94 15.49 -4.46
CA GLY A 145 -18.88 14.56 -3.84
C GLY A 145 -18.57 13.08 -4.14
N MET A 146 -17.34 12.73 -4.52
CA MET A 146 -16.93 11.33 -4.69
C MET A 146 -16.80 10.64 -3.33
N LYS A 147 -17.90 10.05 -2.89
CA LYS A 147 -18.08 9.41 -1.58
C LYS A 147 -18.69 8.02 -1.73
N ILE A 148 -18.40 7.14 -0.77
CA ILE A 148 -18.94 5.79 -0.71
C ILE A 148 -19.38 5.46 0.72
N VAL A 149 -20.43 4.67 0.86
CA VAL A 149 -20.88 4.09 2.13
C VAL A 149 -20.77 2.58 2.05
N ILE A 150 -20.00 1.98 2.97
CA ILE A 150 -19.85 0.53 3.08
C ILE A 150 -20.47 0.11 4.41
N THR A 151 -21.44 -0.79 4.38
CA THR A 151 -22.06 -1.38 5.57
C THR A 151 -21.56 -2.80 5.76
N VAL A 152 -20.95 -3.09 6.90
CA VAL A 152 -20.56 -4.44 7.32
C VAL A 152 -21.66 -5.00 8.22
N GLN A 153 -22.26 -6.16 7.88
CA GLN A 153 -23.35 -6.76 8.65
C GLN A 153 -23.35 -8.29 8.66
#